data_273bbc32d39983d1725675b743213335
#
_entry.id   273bbc32d39983d1725675b743213335
#
_cell.length_a   1.000
_cell.length_b   1.000
_cell.length_c   1.000
_cell.angle_alpha   90.00
_cell.angle_beta   90.00
_cell.angle_gamma   90.00
#
_symmetry.space_group_name_H-M   'P 1'
#
loop_
_entity.id
_entity.type
_entity.pdbx_description
1 polymer ?
#
loop_
_entity_poly.entity_id
_entity_poly.type
_entity_poly.pdbx_seq_one_letter_code
_entity_poly.pdbx_strand_id
1 'polypeptide(L)'
;ILDLASLPLETLDVLIGDAVTEALPDIMYNTFDGNIELLKQRIMDTEVDEFVRTGIASVLGQLYLDGRLPETEWKAIIRQVIHQAREYEHVLDKMAEMICECHFIEMLGEIRYLFDHDLIDEHFVGGYDAHVDLMFNYGKEHRPYCQSPIDAAQILRNWAMFKDEDSADAERH
;
A
#
# COMPACT_ATOMS: atom_id res chain seq x y z
N ILE A 1 10.99 -6.97 11.24
CA ILE A 1 10.58 -5.70 10.60
C ILE A 1 9.15 -5.30 10.99
N LEU A 2 8.20 -6.24 11.09
CA LEU A 2 6.81 -5.93 11.49
C LEU A 2 6.71 -5.38 12.91
N ASP A 3 7.57 -5.79 13.82
CA ASP A 3 7.61 -5.22 15.17
C ASP A 3 8.07 -3.75 15.14
N LEU A 4 9.04 -3.41 14.29
CA LEU A 4 9.43 -2.02 14.03
C LEU A 4 8.25 -1.23 13.45
N ALA A 5 7.61 -1.77 12.41
CA ALA A 5 6.48 -1.16 11.75
C ALA A 5 5.23 -0.96 12.66
N SER A 6 5.17 -1.65 13.80
CA SER A 6 4.10 -1.52 14.80
C SER A 6 4.40 -0.49 15.90
N LEU A 7 5.49 0.26 15.79
CA LEU A 7 5.77 1.38 16.70
C LEU A 7 4.83 2.57 16.40
N PRO A 8 4.57 3.45 17.39
CA PRO A 8 3.84 4.69 17.15
C PRO A 8 4.46 5.53 16.04
N LEU A 9 3.63 6.21 15.23
CA LEU A 9 4.08 7.02 14.08
C LEU A 9 5.18 8.02 14.46
N GLU A 10 5.02 8.72 15.60
CA GLU A 10 6.04 9.66 16.08
C GLU A 10 7.42 9.00 16.26
N THR A 11 7.44 7.74 16.66
CA THR A 11 8.69 6.97 16.82
C THR A 11 9.22 6.52 15.45
N LEU A 12 8.33 6.08 14.56
CA LEU A 12 8.69 5.69 13.20
C LEU A 12 9.25 6.87 12.42
N ASP A 13 8.63 8.05 12.52
CA ASP A 13 9.07 9.28 11.86
C ASP A 13 10.49 9.67 12.30
N VAL A 14 10.79 9.59 13.60
CA VAL A 14 12.14 9.85 14.12
C VAL A 14 13.17 8.80 13.66
N LEU A 15 12.76 7.54 13.52
CA LEU A 15 13.68 6.44 13.20
C LEU A 15 13.92 6.29 11.71
N ILE A 16 12.87 6.41 10.89
CA ILE A 16 12.93 6.10 9.45
C ILE A 16 12.24 7.13 8.55
N GLY A 17 11.52 8.12 9.13
CA GLY A 17 10.92 9.23 8.38
C GLY A 17 10.12 8.78 7.15
N ASP A 18 10.34 9.42 6.02
CA ASP A 18 9.66 9.14 4.75
C ASP A 18 9.81 7.69 4.25
N ALA A 19 10.80 6.94 4.80
CA ALA A 19 10.96 5.53 4.44
C ALA A 19 9.77 4.66 4.86
N VAL A 20 8.87 5.12 5.73
CA VAL A 20 7.61 4.44 6.05
C VAL A 20 6.77 4.24 4.79
N THR A 21 6.68 5.25 3.95
CA THR A 21 5.88 5.21 2.72
C THR A 21 6.70 4.80 1.49
N GLU A 22 7.98 5.16 1.44
CA GLU A 22 8.81 4.98 0.24
C GLU A 22 9.53 3.63 0.18
N ALA A 23 9.95 3.06 1.31
CA ALA A 23 10.81 1.88 1.32
C ALA A 23 10.29 0.73 2.19
N LEU A 24 9.48 0.99 3.21
CA LEU A 24 9.03 -0.03 4.14
C LEU A 24 8.27 -1.17 3.47
N PRO A 25 7.36 -0.94 2.50
CA PRO A 25 6.68 -2.03 1.78
C PRO A 25 7.66 -2.96 1.09
N ASP A 26 8.67 -2.41 0.40
CA ASP A 26 9.69 -3.19 -0.30
C ASP A 26 10.55 -4.00 0.68
N ILE A 27 10.94 -3.40 1.80
CA ILE A 27 11.71 -4.08 2.84
C ILE A 27 10.89 -5.23 3.45
N MET A 28 9.61 -4.98 3.79
CA MET A 28 8.71 -6.00 4.33
C MET A 28 8.55 -7.17 3.37
N TYR A 29 8.33 -6.89 2.07
CA TYR A 29 8.17 -7.92 1.06
C TYR A 29 9.45 -8.76 0.88
N ASN A 30 10.62 -8.11 0.79
CA ASN A 30 11.91 -8.80 0.59
C ASN A 30 12.42 -9.56 1.83
N THR A 31 11.93 -9.23 3.02
CA THR A 31 12.24 -9.92 4.27
C THR A 31 11.11 -10.85 4.74
N PHE A 32 10.08 -11.06 3.92
CA PHE A 32 8.90 -11.84 4.26
C PHE A 32 9.24 -13.32 4.45
N ASP A 33 8.97 -13.83 5.64
CA ASP A 33 9.28 -15.21 6.07
C ASP A 33 8.23 -16.25 5.69
N GLY A 34 7.12 -15.83 5.07
CA GLY A 34 6.00 -16.69 4.69
C GLY A 34 4.81 -16.64 5.65
N ASN A 35 4.88 -15.88 6.75
CA ASN A 35 3.80 -15.79 7.73
C ASN A 35 2.73 -14.78 7.32
N ILE A 36 1.83 -15.17 6.39
CA ILE A 36 0.72 -14.33 5.92
C ILE A 36 -0.24 -13.97 7.07
N GLU A 37 -0.46 -14.86 8.03
CA GLU A 37 -1.37 -14.60 9.16
C GLU A 37 -0.92 -13.41 10.00
N LEU A 38 0.38 -13.19 10.14
CA LEU A 38 0.90 -12.03 10.85
C LEU A 38 0.60 -10.72 10.09
N LEU A 39 0.75 -10.71 8.75
CA LEU A 39 0.37 -9.56 7.93
C LEU A 39 -1.13 -9.26 8.05
N LYS A 40 -1.99 -10.29 8.02
CA LYS A 40 -3.44 -10.13 8.22
C LYS A 40 -3.78 -9.53 9.58
N GLN A 41 -3.16 -10.01 10.64
CA GLN A 41 -3.36 -9.45 11.98
C GLN A 41 -2.98 -7.99 12.03
N ARG A 42 -1.85 -7.62 11.44
CA ARG A 42 -1.34 -6.24 11.47
C ARG A 42 -2.17 -5.26 10.63
N ILE A 43 -2.66 -5.68 9.46
CA ILE A 43 -3.50 -4.81 8.64
C ILE A 43 -4.88 -4.55 9.28
N MET A 44 -5.36 -5.48 10.12
CA MET A 44 -6.62 -5.35 10.87
C MET A 44 -6.47 -4.60 12.19
N ASP A 45 -5.27 -4.40 12.67
CA ASP A 45 -4.98 -3.75 13.93
C ASP A 45 -5.00 -2.23 13.75
N THR A 46 -6.04 -1.57 14.25
CA THR A 46 -6.22 -0.11 14.14
C THR A 46 -5.26 0.70 15.02
N GLU A 47 -4.53 0.05 15.92
CA GLU A 47 -3.44 0.69 16.68
C GLU A 47 -2.15 0.80 15.84
N VAL A 48 -2.06 0.06 14.75
CA VAL A 48 -0.97 0.19 13.77
C VAL A 48 -1.26 1.38 12.86
N ASP A 49 -0.24 2.22 12.67
CA ASP A 49 -0.33 3.41 11.82
C ASP A 49 -0.90 3.10 10.43
N GLU A 50 -1.76 3.99 9.91
CA GLU A 50 -2.47 3.78 8.64
C GLU A 50 -1.55 3.67 7.43
N PHE A 51 -0.41 4.40 7.41
CA PHE A 51 0.58 4.29 6.32
C PHE A 51 1.32 2.96 6.37
N VAL A 52 1.60 2.45 7.57
CA VAL A 52 2.15 1.10 7.74
C VAL A 52 1.15 0.05 7.25
N ARG A 53 -0.14 0.19 7.60
CA ARG A 53 -1.22 -0.70 7.13
C ARG A 53 -1.35 -0.63 5.60
N THR A 54 -1.21 0.56 5.01
CA THR A 54 -1.14 0.74 3.54
C THR A 54 0.06 0.01 2.93
N GLY A 55 1.22 0.06 3.57
CA GLY A 55 2.40 -0.71 3.17
C GLY A 55 2.17 -2.23 3.25
N ILE A 56 1.52 -2.71 4.31
CA ILE A 56 1.14 -4.12 4.46
C ILE A 56 0.15 -4.54 3.35
N ALA A 57 -0.78 -3.66 2.97
CA ALA A 57 -1.68 -3.88 1.84
C ALA A 57 -0.90 -4.10 0.53
N SER A 58 0.13 -3.28 0.29
CA SER A 58 1.01 -3.43 -0.88
C SER A 58 1.74 -4.79 -0.87
N VAL A 59 2.25 -5.23 0.28
CA VAL A 59 2.86 -6.56 0.41
C VAL A 59 1.87 -7.68 0.13
N LEU A 60 0.65 -7.63 0.70
CA LEU A 60 -0.39 -8.63 0.47
C LEU A 60 -0.83 -8.64 -1.00
N GLY A 61 -0.99 -7.47 -1.62
CA GLY A 61 -1.28 -7.35 -3.05
C GLY A 61 -0.18 -7.96 -3.92
N GLN A 62 1.10 -7.74 -3.57
CA GLN A 62 2.22 -8.37 -4.27
C GLN A 62 2.21 -9.89 -4.11
N LEU A 63 1.95 -10.39 -2.89
CA LEU A 63 1.82 -11.83 -2.65
C LEU A 63 0.67 -12.47 -3.46
N TYR A 64 -0.42 -11.73 -3.66
CA TYR A 64 -1.49 -12.15 -4.57
C TYR A 64 -1.01 -12.22 -6.02
N LEU A 65 -0.33 -11.19 -6.54
CA LEU A 65 0.22 -11.18 -7.90
C LEU A 65 1.21 -12.32 -8.14
N ASP A 66 1.99 -12.68 -7.13
CA ASP A 66 2.95 -13.79 -7.17
C ASP A 66 2.27 -15.18 -7.08
N GLY A 67 0.95 -15.24 -6.87
CA GLY A 67 0.21 -16.48 -6.65
C GLY A 67 0.46 -17.14 -5.28
N ARG A 68 1.05 -16.41 -4.33
CA ARG A 68 1.33 -16.86 -2.95
C ARG A 68 0.16 -16.62 -1.99
N LEU A 69 -0.75 -15.70 -2.33
CA LEU A 69 -2.00 -15.41 -1.63
C LEU A 69 -3.17 -15.72 -2.57
N PRO A 70 -4.10 -16.64 -2.22
CA PRO A 70 -5.26 -16.95 -3.05
C PRO A 70 -6.19 -15.73 -3.21
N GLU A 71 -6.77 -15.56 -4.41
CA GLU A 71 -7.69 -14.46 -4.73
C GLU A 71 -8.86 -14.37 -3.73
N THR A 72 -9.46 -15.51 -3.39
CA THR A 72 -10.58 -15.55 -2.44
C THR A 72 -10.19 -15.03 -1.07
N GLU A 73 -8.97 -15.30 -0.65
CA GLU A 73 -8.43 -14.86 0.63
C GLU A 73 -8.09 -13.36 0.58
N TRP A 74 -7.47 -12.88 -0.51
CA TRP A 74 -7.18 -11.47 -0.70
C TRP A 74 -8.45 -10.62 -0.70
N LYS A 75 -9.49 -11.03 -1.44
CA LYS A 75 -10.80 -10.36 -1.42
C LYS A 75 -11.44 -10.36 -0.02
N ALA A 76 -11.27 -11.44 0.76
CA ALA A 76 -11.80 -11.47 2.11
C ALA A 76 -11.08 -10.48 3.04
N ILE A 77 -9.75 -10.34 2.92
CA ILE A 77 -8.97 -9.35 3.68
C ILE A 77 -9.43 -7.94 3.33
N ILE A 78 -9.54 -7.60 2.03
CA ILE A 78 -10.01 -6.29 1.57
C ILE A 78 -11.38 -5.96 2.19
N ARG A 79 -12.35 -6.89 2.11
CA ARG A 79 -13.68 -6.69 2.72
C ARG A 79 -13.61 -6.45 4.21
N GLN A 80 -12.79 -7.21 4.92
CA GLN A 80 -12.65 -7.05 6.37
C GLN A 80 -12.08 -5.68 6.73
N VAL A 81 -11.04 -5.21 6.03
CA VAL A 81 -10.47 -3.86 6.25
C VAL A 81 -11.53 -2.79 6.02
N ILE A 82 -12.25 -2.84 4.90
CA ILE A 82 -13.28 -1.86 4.55
C ILE A 82 -14.40 -1.82 5.60
N HIS A 83 -14.95 -2.98 5.96
CA HIS A 83 -16.12 -3.03 6.86
C HIS A 83 -15.78 -2.88 8.36
N GLN A 84 -14.50 -2.99 8.72
CA GLN A 84 -14.03 -2.68 10.08
C GLN A 84 -13.90 -1.17 10.31
N ALA A 85 -13.59 -0.41 9.27
CA ALA A 85 -13.37 1.03 9.35
C ALA A 85 -14.60 1.77 9.91
N ARG A 86 -14.36 2.84 10.68
CA ARG A 86 -15.38 3.71 11.26
C ARG A 86 -15.24 5.15 10.80
N GLU A 87 -14.10 5.50 10.28
CA GLU A 87 -13.72 6.79 9.73
C GLU A 87 -12.75 6.60 8.58
N TYR A 88 -12.46 7.68 7.86
CA TYR A 88 -11.49 7.66 6.79
C TYR A 88 -10.09 7.30 7.31
N GLU A 89 -9.40 6.46 6.57
CA GLU A 89 -7.99 6.11 6.73
C GLU A 89 -7.36 5.87 5.35
N HIS A 90 -6.11 6.25 5.12
CA HIS A 90 -5.42 6.05 3.82
C HIS A 90 -5.37 4.60 3.34
N VAL A 91 -5.44 3.63 4.25
CA VAL A 91 -5.51 2.22 3.86
C VAL A 91 -6.77 1.89 3.06
N LEU A 92 -7.87 2.66 3.24
CA LEU A 92 -9.13 2.46 2.50
C LEU A 92 -9.02 2.91 1.05
N ASP A 93 -8.33 4.03 0.79
CA ASP A 93 -7.99 4.47 -0.56
C ASP A 93 -7.20 3.37 -1.29
N LYS A 94 -6.22 2.78 -0.59
CA LYS A 94 -5.43 1.66 -1.13
C LYS A 94 -6.27 0.42 -1.40
N MET A 95 -7.27 0.10 -0.56
CA MET A 95 -8.20 -1.01 -0.82
C MET A 95 -9.03 -0.76 -2.09
N ALA A 96 -9.55 0.46 -2.28
CA ALA A 96 -10.32 0.82 -3.47
C ALA A 96 -9.44 0.73 -4.75
N GLU A 97 -8.23 1.27 -4.70
CA GLU A 97 -7.24 1.15 -5.78
C GLU A 97 -7.00 -0.31 -6.16
N MET A 98 -6.71 -1.18 -5.18
CA MET A 98 -6.44 -2.59 -5.42
C MET A 98 -7.63 -3.37 -5.97
N ILE A 99 -8.86 -3.05 -5.56
CA ILE A 99 -10.06 -3.63 -6.16
C ILE A 99 -10.11 -3.30 -7.66
N CYS A 100 -9.81 -2.06 -8.03
CA CYS A 100 -9.82 -1.62 -9.43
C CYS A 100 -8.68 -2.26 -10.24
N GLU A 101 -7.45 -2.19 -9.74
CA GLU A 101 -6.26 -2.71 -10.43
C GLU A 101 -6.30 -4.23 -10.60
N CYS A 102 -6.83 -4.96 -9.61
CA CYS A 102 -7.03 -6.40 -9.68
C CYS A 102 -8.26 -6.80 -10.51
N HIS A 103 -9.04 -5.84 -11.03
CA HIS A 103 -10.28 -6.07 -11.77
C HIS A 103 -11.29 -6.97 -11.01
N PHE A 104 -11.47 -6.73 -9.72
CA PHE A 104 -12.44 -7.43 -8.90
C PHE A 104 -13.84 -6.83 -9.08
N ILE A 105 -14.43 -7.03 -10.28
CA ILE A 105 -15.70 -6.40 -10.70
C ILE A 105 -16.82 -6.68 -9.71
N GLU A 106 -16.85 -7.87 -9.11
CA GLU A 106 -17.84 -8.25 -8.11
C GLU A 106 -17.67 -7.50 -6.78
N MET A 107 -16.59 -6.72 -6.62
CA MET A 107 -16.34 -5.88 -5.45
C MET A 107 -16.64 -4.39 -5.68
N LEU A 108 -17.32 -4.04 -6.78
CA LEU A 108 -17.80 -2.66 -6.99
C LEU A 108 -18.74 -2.18 -5.88
N GLY A 109 -19.44 -3.10 -5.21
CA GLY A 109 -20.27 -2.80 -4.06
C GLY A 109 -19.48 -2.27 -2.86
N GLU A 110 -18.27 -2.77 -2.64
CA GLU A 110 -17.35 -2.30 -1.59
C GLU A 110 -16.84 -0.90 -1.89
N ILE A 111 -16.52 -0.59 -3.15
CA ILE A 111 -16.14 0.78 -3.56
C ILE A 111 -17.32 1.72 -3.33
N ARG A 112 -18.54 1.35 -3.76
CA ARG A 112 -19.74 2.15 -3.51
C ARG A 112 -19.96 2.39 -2.02
N TYR A 113 -19.76 1.36 -1.19
CA TYR A 113 -19.88 1.46 0.25
C TYR A 113 -18.92 2.52 0.85
N LEU A 114 -17.66 2.57 0.38
CA LEU A 114 -16.69 3.56 0.83
C LEU A 114 -17.17 4.99 0.55
N PHE A 115 -17.68 5.25 -0.65
CA PHE A 115 -18.22 6.58 -1.03
C PHE A 115 -19.51 6.92 -0.26
N ASP A 116 -20.44 5.99 -0.11
CA ASP A 116 -21.73 6.21 0.56
C ASP A 116 -21.57 6.47 2.08
N HIS A 117 -20.41 6.13 2.67
CA HIS A 117 -20.11 6.31 4.09
C HIS A 117 -19.00 7.34 4.38
N ASP A 118 -18.59 8.13 3.38
CA ASP A 118 -17.52 9.13 3.50
C ASP A 118 -16.19 8.52 4.04
N LEU A 119 -15.87 7.29 3.62
CA LEU A 119 -14.69 6.53 4.03
C LEU A 119 -13.52 6.61 3.02
N ILE A 120 -13.62 7.48 2.03
CA ILE A 120 -12.63 7.65 0.96
C ILE A 120 -12.43 9.15 0.69
N ASP A 121 -11.21 9.56 0.37
CA ASP A 121 -10.93 10.95 -0.01
C ASP A 121 -11.04 11.13 -1.53
N GLU A 122 -12.18 11.64 -2.00
CA GLU A 122 -12.44 11.89 -3.42
C GLU A 122 -11.43 12.89 -4.04
N HIS A 123 -10.84 13.78 -3.24
CA HIS A 123 -9.86 14.73 -3.74
C HIS A 123 -8.52 14.06 -4.04
N PHE A 124 -8.22 12.98 -3.35
CA PHE A 124 -6.98 12.23 -3.51
C PHE A 124 -7.09 11.14 -4.58
N VAL A 125 -8.15 10.34 -4.52
CA VAL A 125 -8.30 9.13 -5.38
C VAL A 125 -9.30 9.29 -6.52
N GLY A 126 -9.99 10.44 -6.61
CA GLY A 126 -11.07 10.66 -7.57
C GLY A 126 -12.41 10.08 -7.13
N GLY A 127 -13.47 10.44 -7.84
CA GLY A 127 -14.83 9.99 -7.53
C GLY A 127 -15.10 8.55 -7.98
N TYR A 128 -16.28 8.03 -7.60
CA TYR A 128 -16.70 6.68 -7.93
C TYR A 128 -16.60 6.35 -9.42
N ASP A 129 -16.99 7.29 -10.31
CA ASP A 129 -16.93 7.08 -11.76
C ASP A 129 -15.50 6.90 -12.26
N ALA A 130 -14.51 7.55 -11.64
CA ALA A 130 -13.10 7.36 -11.94
C ALA A 130 -12.62 5.93 -11.61
N HIS A 131 -13.09 5.36 -10.49
CA HIS A 131 -12.79 3.97 -10.12
C HIS A 131 -13.42 2.97 -11.09
N VAL A 132 -14.67 3.22 -11.51
CA VAL A 132 -15.35 2.41 -12.54
C VAL A 132 -14.57 2.49 -13.85
N ASP A 133 -14.14 3.69 -14.26
CA ASP A 133 -13.35 3.90 -15.47
C ASP A 133 -12.00 3.16 -15.41
N LEU A 134 -11.29 3.29 -14.29
CA LEU A 134 -10.04 2.56 -14.03
C LEU A 134 -10.25 1.04 -14.16
N MET A 135 -11.31 0.51 -13.59
CA MET A 135 -11.59 -0.94 -13.61
C MET A 135 -11.88 -1.48 -15.00
N PHE A 136 -12.57 -0.72 -15.87
CA PHE A 136 -13.06 -1.22 -17.15
C PHE A 136 -12.21 -0.78 -18.35
N ASN A 137 -11.57 0.36 -18.29
CA ASN A 137 -10.90 0.98 -19.44
C ASN A 137 -9.38 0.91 -19.39
N TYR A 138 -8.79 0.63 -18.21
CA TYR A 138 -7.35 0.42 -18.11
C TYR A 138 -7.02 -1.07 -18.16
N GLY A 139 -5.98 -1.41 -18.94
CA GLY A 139 -5.55 -2.80 -19.11
C GLY A 139 -5.01 -3.41 -17.82
N LYS A 140 -5.07 -4.76 -17.76
CA LYS A 140 -4.51 -5.56 -16.66
C LYS A 140 -2.96 -5.56 -16.62
N GLU A 141 -2.34 -4.43 -16.89
CA GLU A 141 -0.91 -4.30 -16.68
C GLU A 141 -0.67 -4.09 -15.19
N HIS A 142 -0.60 -5.19 -14.45
CA HIS A 142 -0.25 -5.14 -13.04
C HIS A 142 1.17 -4.61 -12.89
N ARG A 143 1.28 -3.38 -12.39
CA ARG A 143 2.56 -2.91 -11.88
C ARG A 143 2.84 -3.62 -10.57
N PRO A 144 4.10 -4.01 -10.30
CA PRO A 144 4.43 -4.60 -9.02
C PRO A 144 4.16 -3.58 -7.90
N TYR A 145 3.50 -4.03 -6.83
CA TYR A 145 3.27 -3.21 -5.63
C TYR A 145 4.54 -3.06 -4.78
N CYS A 146 5.45 -4.03 -4.90
CA CYS A 146 6.73 -4.04 -4.21
C CYS A 146 7.85 -4.38 -5.18
N GLN A 147 9.00 -3.71 -5.02
CA GLN A 147 10.20 -3.99 -5.79
C GLN A 147 10.96 -5.20 -5.20
N SER A 148 11.40 -6.11 -6.07
CA SER A 148 12.22 -7.26 -5.67
C SER A 148 13.08 -7.75 -6.84
N PRO A 149 14.36 -8.10 -6.61
CA PRO A 149 15.11 -7.82 -5.37
C PRO A 149 15.40 -6.32 -5.22
N ILE A 150 15.53 -5.87 -3.97
CA ILE A 150 15.98 -4.50 -3.69
C ILE A 150 17.50 -4.44 -3.64
N ASP A 151 18.08 -3.45 -4.31
CA ASP A 151 19.45 -3.02 -4.10
C ASP A 151 19.46 -1.84 -3.11
N ALA A 152 19.58 -2.14 -1.82
CA ALA A 152 19.57 -1.14 -0.76
C ALA A 152 20.65 -0.07 -0.95
N ALA A 153 21.81 -0.43 -1.50
CA ALA A 153 22.89 0.52 -1.76
C ALA A 153 22.51 1.49 -2.89
N GLN A 154 21.82 1.00 -3.92
CA GLN A 154 21.34 1.85 -5.01
C GLN A 154 20.21 2.77 -4.53
N ILE A 155 19.27 2.26 -3.74
CA ILE A 155 18.18 3.05 -3.16
C ILE A 155 18.77 4.18 -2.32
N LEU A 156 19.67 3.86 -1.38
CA LEU A 156 20.31 4.85 -0.51
C LEU A 156 21.10 5.92 -1.29
N ARG A 157 21.79 5.56 -2.37
CA ARG A 157 22.49 6.54 -3.24
C ARG A 157 21.55 7.54 -3.90
N ASN A 158 20.27 7.15 -4.12
CA ASN A 158 19.28 8.00 -4.76
C ASN A 158 18.56 8.91 -3.77
N TRP A 159 18.67 8.67 -2.46
CA TRP A 159 18.06 9.53 -1.45
C TRP A 159 18.70 10.91 -1.46
N ALA A 160 17.91 11.97 -1.35
CA ALA A 160 18.37 13.34 -1.42
C ALA A 160 19.49 13.65 -0.42
N MET A 161 19.42 13.07 0.80
CA MET A 161 20.41 13.26 1.86
C MET A 161 21.80 12.68 1.57
N PHE A 162 21.91 11.78 0.57
CA PHE A 162 23.17 11.16 0.16
C PHE A 162 23.63 11.61 -1.24
N LYS A 163 22.88 12.53 -1.89
CA LYS A 163 23.35 13.17 -3.12
C LYS A 163 24.35 14.25 -2.78
N ASP A 164 25.55 14.16 -3.35
CA ASP A 164 26.53 15.25 -3.26
C ASP A 164 25.94 16.53 -3.85
N GLU A 165 26.08 17.66 -3.14
CA GLU A 165 25.56 18.99 -3.59
C GLU A 165 26.09 19.38 -4.97
N ASP A 166 27.25 18.88 -5.38
CA ASP A 166 27.87 19.13 -6.68
C ASP A 166 27.12 18.46 -7.87
N SER A 167 26.26 17.48 -7.63
CA SER A 167 25.50 16.82 -8.70
C SER A 167 24.22 17.58 -9.08
N ALA A 168 23.73 18.46 -8.21
CA ALA A 168 22.51 19.24 -8.44
C ALA A 168 22.72 20.40 -9.45
N ASP A 169 23.96 20.86 -9.66
CA ASP A 169 24.29 21.93 -10.61
C ASP A 169 24.55 21.43 -12.05
N ALA A 170 24.80 20.14 -12.22
CA ALA A 170 25.06 19.56 -13.54
C ALA A 170 23.79 19.33 -14.39
N GLU A 171 22.61 19.29 -13.77
CA GLU A 171 21.32 19.12 -14.48
C GLU A 171 20.65 20.47 -14.87
N ARG A 172 21.28 21.61 -14.57
CA ARG A 172 20.72 22.96 -14.87
C ARG A 172 21.40 23.67 -16.04
N HIS A 173 22.21 22.98 -16.84
CA HIS A 173 22.85 23.56 -18.03
C HIS A 173 22.50 22.84 -19.33
#